data_5a326e6c8bccff3b841290a55254232f
#
_entry.id   5a326e6c8bccff3b841290a55254232f
#
_cell.length_a   1.000
_cell.length_b   1.000
_cell.length_c   1.000
_cell.angle_alpha   90.00
_cell.angle_beta   90.00
_cell.angle_gamma   90.00
#
_symmetry.space_group_name_H-M   'P 1'
#
loop_
_entity.id
_entity.type
_entity.pdbx_description
1 polymer ?
#
loop_
_entity_poly.entity_id
_entity_poly.type
_entity_poly.pdbx_seq_one_letter_code
_entity_poly.pdbx_strand_id
1 'polypeptide(L)'
;MRLMPLPLFLLPVLFCQQALAGQKSVTFFLDGARVEQELTASCGYLELALPESFAPGSLRVKAPGGSVLRVELVPAEQDRRRAGEMARLRERRGELQDRMAALARREEIFSAAARSQSGKAPRKTKANPDPVGTLQQGTEFVLNQMEAVYRSKRKCQHALEAVERDLAAAGKGVASARIWISGAKVRVSYAMQAERWTPSYDLRFSGDGAGELLLHAKLPRREKGVQYLVSRGTIGEPGNAEAVRSDFPTLARYPLTVSGAGREQPSRFLFAAVEAGLPAGEAALYWKGEYLGTAPFSGGGATEFSLGR
;
A
#
# COMPACT_ATOMS: atom_id res chain seq x y z
N MET A 1 -16.41 49.74 -44.45
CA MET A 1 -16.59 48.79 -43.33
C MET A 1 -15.29 48.05 -43.11
N ARG A 2 -14.52 48.40 -42.09
CA ARG A 2 -13.26 47.73 -41.71
C ARG A 2 -13.57 46.81 -40.53
N LEU A 3 -13.45 45.49 -40.72
CA LEU A 3 -13.53 44.50 -39.68
C LEU A 3 -12.21 44.52 -38.89
N MET A 4 -12.29 44.81 -37.57
CA MET A 4 -11.21 44.62 -36.60
C MET A 4 -11.13 43.14 -36.21
N PRO A 5 -9.93 42.54 -36.13
CA PRO A 5 -9.77 41.21 -35.57
C PRO A 5 -9.74 41.29 -34.06
N LEU A 6 -10.59 40.48 -33.38
CA LEU A 6 -10.56 40.23 -31.96
C LEU A 6 -9.29 39.43 -31.58
N PRO A 7 -8.52 39.81 -30.55
CA PRO A 7 -7.42 38.97 -30.07
C PRO A 7 -7.97 37.79 -29.24
N LEU A 8 -7.68 36.61 -29.72
CA LEU A 8 -7.95 35.34 -29.03
C LEU A 8 -6.95 35.20 -27.86
N PHE A 9 -7.40 35.53 -26.64
CA PHE A 9 -6.64 35.28 -25.42
C PHE A 9 -6.57 33.74 -25.17
N LEU A 10 -5.45 33.14 -25.55
CA LEU A 10 -5.09 31.79 -25.10
C LEU A 10 -4.73 31.87 -23.61
N LEU A 11 -5.65 31.45 -22.75
CA LEU A 11 -5.34 31.14 -21.34
C LEU A 11 -4.40 29.91 -21.32
N PRO A 12 -3.20 30.04 -20.73
CA PRO A 12 -2.37 28.87 -20.49
C PRO A 12 -3.05 28.02 -19.42
N VAL A 13 -3.58 26.87 -19.83
CA VAL A 13 -3.97 25.81 -18.91
C VAL A 13 -2.69 25.31 -18.24
N LEU A 14 -2.44 25.75 -17.01
CA LEU A 14 -1.42 25.20 -16.14
C LEU A 14 -1.78 23.74 -15.85
N PHE A 15 -1.33 22.84 -16.71
CA PHE A 15 -1.21 21.43 -16.36
C PHE A 15 -0.20 21.33 -15.23
N CYS A 16 -0.69 21.13 -14.02
CA CYS A 16 0.12 20.67 -12.91
C CYS A 16 0.58 19.26 -13.27
N GLN A 17 1.72 19.14 -13.95
CA GLN A 17 2.35 17.86 -14.26
C GLN A 17 2.71 17.23 -12.92
N GLN A 18 2.07 16.09 -12.63
CA GLN A 18 2.51 15.17 -11.58
C GLN A 18 4.01 14.94 -11.80
N ALA A 19 4.81 15.17 -10.76
CA ALA A 19 6.24 14.94 -10.79
C ALA A 19 6.47 13.51 -11.27
N LEU A 20 7.14 13.33 -12.41
CA LEU A 20 7.57 12.02 -12.87
C LEU A 20 8.46 11.44 -11.79
N ALA A 21 7.93 10.45 -11.06
CA ALA A 21 8.66 9.77 -10.01
C ALA A 21 9.85 9.07 -10.63
N GLY A 22 11.06 9.55 -10.30
CA GLY A 22 12.30 8.85 -10.56
C GLY A 22 12.36 7.55 -9.74
N GLN A 23 13.49 6.86 -9.83
CA GLN A 23 13.72 5.61 -9.11
C GLN A 23 13.57 5.81 -7.59
N LYS A 24 12.59 5.11 -6.97
CA LYS A 24 12.40 5.06 -5.52
C LYS A 24 13.01 3.76 -5.00
N SER A 25 13.86 3.85 -3.98
CA SER A 25 14.40 2.71 -3.27
C SER A 25 14.09 2.79 -1.78
N VAL A 26 13.89 1.64 -1.16
CA VAL A 26 13.67 1.51 0.29
C VAL A 26 14.64 0.46 0.81
N THR A 27 15.51 0.88 1.73
CA THR A 27 16.43 -0.01 2.44
C THR A 27 15.88 -0.27 3.84
N PHE A 28 15.55 -1.53 4.12
CA PHE A 28 15.11 -1.97 5.44
C PHE A 28 16.30 -2.33 6.32
N PHE A 29 16.26 -1.87 7.55
CA PHE A 29 17.21 -2.14 8.62
C PHE A 29 16.52 -2.84 9.79
N LEU A 30 17.27 -3.24 10.81
CA LEU A 30 16.74 -3.85 12.03
C LEU A 30 15.94 -2.87 12.91
N ASP A 31 16.25 -1.58 12.80
CA ASP A 31 15.65 -0.49 13.60
C ASP A 31 14.73 0.44 12.81
N GLY A 32 14.57 0.24 11.50
CA GLY A 32 13.71 1.06 10.67
C GLY A 32 13.97 0.87 9.17
N ALA A 33 13.61 1.87 8.35
CA ALA A 33 13.91 1.89 6.94
C ALA A 33 14.40 3.27 6.48
N ARG A 34 15.16 3.30 5.40
CA ARG A 34 15.56 4.52 4.70
C ARG A 34 14.95 4.52 3.31
N VAL A 35 14.22 5.57 3.01
CA VAL A 35 13.69 5.84 1.67
C VAL A 35 14.64 6.77 0.95
N GLU A 36 14.98 6.44 -0.30
CA GLU A 36 15.69 7.32 -1.20
C GLU A 36 14.90 7.41 -2.50
N GLN A 37 14.70 8.63 -3.00
CA GLN A 37 13.98 8.85 -4.24
C GLN A 37 14.54 10.05 -4.99
N GLU A 38 14.58 9.91 -6.32
CA GLU A 38 14.91 11.00 -7.21
C GLU A 38 13.62 11.56 -7.81
N LEU A 39 13.43 12.87 -7.72
CA LEU A 39 12.24 13.57 -8.12
C LEU A 39 12.60 14.72 -9.06
N THR A 40 11.67 15.13 -9.91
CA THR A 40 11.82 16.30 -10.77
C THR A 40 11.03 17.47 -10.19
N ALA A 41 11.70 18.59 -9.99
CA ALA A 41 11.08 19.82 -9.53
C ALA A 41 10.46 20.60 -10.72
N SER A 42 9.26 21.12 -10.54
CA SER A 42 8.62 22.01 -11.50
C SER A 42 8.99 23.47 -11.16
N CYS A 43 9.63 24.17 -12.10
CA CYS A 43 10.06 25.56 -11.90
C CYS A 43 10.87 25.76 -10.60
N GLY A 44 11.74 24.79 -10.27
CA GLY A 44 12.56 24.86 -9.07
C GLY A 44 11.83 24.60 -7.75
N TYR A 45 10.57 24.14 -7.78
CA TYR A 45 9.76 23.82 -6.62
C TYR A 45 9.26 22.37 -6.64
N LEU A 46 9.27 21.73 -5.48
CA LEU A 46 8.72 20.40 -5.24
C LEU A 46 8.04 20.36 -3.88
N GLU A 47 6.90 19.68 -3.82
CA GLU A 47 6.23 19.33 -2.57
C GLU A 47 6.17 17.80 -2.44
N LEU A 48 6.64 17.29 -1.29
CA LEU A 48 6.73 15.88 -0.98
C LEU A 48 5.95 15.57 0.30
N ALA A 49 4.93 14.72 0.20
CA ALA A 49 4.25 14.19 1.38
C ALA A 49 5.15 13.18 2.11
N LEU A 50 5.32 13.35 3.41
CA LEU A 50 6.09 12.45 4.28
C LEU A 50 5.15 11.52 5.05
N PRO A 51 5.45 10.21 5.14
CA PRO A 51 4.59 9.22 5.81
C PRO A 51 4.53 9.45 7.32
N GLU A 52 3.55 8.81 7.98
CA GLU A 52 3.40 8.86 9.44
C GLU A 52 4.62 8.31 10.19
N SER A 53 5.29 7.32 9.61
CA SER A 53 6.51 6.72 10.17
C SER A 53 7.79 7.54 9.93
N PHE A 54 7.67 8.73 9.33
CA PHE A 54 8.80 9.62 9.10
C PHE A 54 9.49 10.01 10.41
N ALA A 55 10.80 9.81 10.47
CA ALA A 55 11.62 10.22 11.60
C ALA A 55 11.98 11.71 11.49
N PRO A 56 11.49 12.57 12.40
CA PRO A 56 11.86 13.98 12.40
C PRO A 56 13.38 14.20 12.42
N GLY A 57 13.88 15.11 11.60
CA GLY A 57 15.31 15.40 11.51
C GLY A 57 16.12 14.49 10.59
N SER A 58 15.52 13.39 10.06
CA SER A 58 16.19 12.47 9.15
C SER A 58 16.20 12.93 7.68
N LEU A 59 15.40 13.93 7.33
CA LEU A 59 15.28 14.43 5.96
C LEU A 59 16.63 14.97 5.47
N ARG A 60 17.06 14.47 4.31
CA ARG A 60 18.22 14.97 3.59
C ARG A 60 17.81 15.24 2.15
N VAL A 61 18.18 16.41 1.66
CA VAL A 61 17.85 16.87 0.30
C VAL A 61 19.15 17.23 -0.41
N LYS A 62 19.33 16.69 -1.62
CA LYS A 62 20.45 17.01 -2.51
C LYS A 62 19.90 17.38 -3.88
N ALA A 63 20.42 18.42 -4.50
CA ALA A 63 20.10 18.83 -5.86
C ALA A 63 21.26 18.50 -6.80
N PRO A 64 21.27 17.33 -7.49
CA PRO A 64 22.29 16.99 -8.45
C PRO A 64 22.29 18.02 -9.60
N GLY A 65 23.40 18.70 -9.82
CA GLY A 65 23.52 19.73 -10.85
C GLY A 65 22.91 21.11 -10.49
N GLY A 66 22.67 21.35 -9.19
CA GLY A 66 22.15 22.62 -8.70
C GLY A 66 22.38 22.79 -7.20
N SER A 67 21.66 23.74 -6.58
CA SER A 67 21.71 23.96 -5.14
C SER A 67 20.31 23.89 -4.52
N VAL A 68 20.24 23.45 -3.27
CA VAL A 68 19.03 23.51 -2.46
C VAL A 68 18.95 24.93 -1.88
N LEU A 69 17.90 25.66 -2.24
CA LEU A 69 17.70 27.05 -1.81
C LEU A 69 16.99 27.12 -0.45
N ARG A 70 15.96 26.28 -0.27
CA ARG A 70 15.17 26.24 0.96
C ARG A 70 14.47 24.89 1.11
N VAL A 71 14.31 24.45 2.34
CA VAL A 71 13.49 23.30 2.72
C VAL A 71 12.62 23.72 3.90
N GLU A 72 11.32 23.54 3.77
CA GLU A 72 10.35 23.75 4.83
C GLU A 72 9.61 22.45 5.13
N LEU A 73 9.55 22.06 6.40
CA LEU A 73 8.68 21.00 6.88
C LEU A 73 7.39 21.64 7.39
N VAL A 74 6.27 21.36 6.72
CA VAL A 74 4.95 21.85 7.09
C VAL A 74 4.18 20.70 7.69
N PRO A 75 3.80 20.75 8.99
CA PRO A 75 2.94 19.76 9.60
C PRO A 75 1.62 19.62 8.83
N ALA A 76 1.10 18.38 8.73
CA ALA A 76 -0.12 18.11 7.96
C ALA A 76 -1.33 18.95 8.44
N GLU A 77 -1.39 19.23 9.73
CA GLU A 77 -2.44 20.06 10.36
C GLU A 77 -2.41 21.53 9.91
N GLN A 78 -1.23 22.04 9.53
CA GLN A 78 -1.03 23.43 9.11
C GLN A 78 -1.08 23.60 7.59
N ASP A 79 -1.18 22.50 6.84
CA ASP A 79 -1.22 22.57 5.38
C ASP A 79 -2.65 22.89 4.88
N ARG A 80 -2.91 24.19 4.65
CA ARG A 80 -4.20 24.69 4.14
C ARG A 80 -4.60 24.08 2.79
N ARG A 81 -3.64 23.75 1.92
CA ARG A 81 -3.92 23.12 0.61
C ARG A 81 -4.46 21.72 0.81
N ARG A 82 -3.79 20.94 1.65
CA ARG A 82 -4.21 19.58 2.00
C ARG A 82 -5.56 19.59 2.71
N ALA A 83 -5.77 20.50 3.65
CA ALA A 83 -7.07 20.68 4.32
C ALA A 83 -8.18 20.99 3.31
N GLY A 84 -7.93 21.88 2.34
CA GLY A 84 -8.87 22.18 1.27
C GLY A 84 -9.15 21.00 0.35
N GLU A 85 -8.15 20.22 -0.03
CA GLU A 85 -8.32 19.00 -0.82
C GLU A 85 -9.13 17.93 -0.08
N MET A 86 -8.83 17.71 1.19
CA MET A 86 -9.58 16.79 2.06
C MET A 86 -11.04 17.23 2.22
N ALA A 87 -11.31 18.52 2.34
CA ALA A 87 -12.67 19.06 2.40
C ALA A 87 -13.43 18.78 1.10
N ARG A 88 -12.84 19.05 -0.05
CA ARG A 88 -13.42 18.76 -1.39
C ARG A 88 -13.73 17.28 -1.59
N LEU A 89 -12.81 16.40 -1.20
CA LEU A 89 -13.01 14.97 -1.32
C LEU A 89 -14.12 14.47 -0.39
N ARG A 90 -14.24 15.03 0.83
CA ARG A 90 -15.35 14.72 1.75
C ARG A 90 -16.69 15.17 1.20
N GLU A 91 -16.77 16.37 0.65
CA GLU A 91 -17.96 16.88 -0.02
C GLU A 91 -18.35 15.97 -1.20
N ARG A 92 -17.40 15.63 -2.06
CA ARG A 92 -17.62 14.72 -3.18
C ARG A 92 -18.11 13.34 -2.75
N ARG A 93 -17.56 12.79 -1.66
CA ARG A 93 -18.06 11.54 -1.06
C ARG A 93 -19.53 11.69 -0.64
N GLY A 94 -19.89 12.79 0.02
CA GLY A 94 -21.28 13.09 0.43
C GLY A 94 -22.22 13.10 -0.77
N GLU A 95 -21.91 13.84 -1.83
CA GLU A 95 -22.72 13.88 -3.06
C GLU A 95 -22.95 12.48 -3.68
N LEU A 96 -21.90 11.65 -3.70
CA LEU A 96 -22.03 10.29 -4.23
C LEU A 96 -22.86 9.38 -3.33
N GLN A 97 -22.79 9.54 -2.00
CA GLN A 97 -23.63 8.83 -1.03
C GLN A 97 -25.11 9.22 -1.20
N ASP A 98 -25.40 10.51 -1.34
CA ASP A 98 -26.77 10.98 -1.59
C ASP A 98 -27.33 10.45 -2.91
N ARG A 99 -26.49 10.42 -3.95
CA ARG A 99 -26.87 9.83 -5.24
C ARG A 99 -27.14 8.33 -5.13
N MET A 100 -26.33 7.59 -4.36
CA MET A 100 -26.59 6.17 -4.09
C MET A 100 -27.91 5.95 -3.38
N ALA A 101 -28.21 6.77 -2.37
CA ALA A 101 -29.49 6.72 -1.64
C ALA A 101 -30.69 7.01 -2.57
N ALA A 102 -30.59 8.01 -3.45
CA ALA A 102 -31.62 8.31 -4.43
C ALA A 102 -31.83 7.16 -5.44
N LEU A 103 -30.75 6.51 -5.89
CA LEU A 103 -30.83 5.34 -6.77
C LEU A 103 -31.45 4.13 -6.06
N ALA A 104 -31.17 3.92 -4.77
CA ALA A 104 -31.78 2.87 -3.96
C ALA A 104 -33.30 3.08 -3.85
N ARG A 105 -33.75 4.30 -3.57
CA ARG A 105 -35.18 4.63 -3.56
C ARG A 105 -35.88 4.40 -4.92
N ARG A 106 -35.19 4.76 -6.02
CA ARG A 106 -35.69 4.44 -7.37
C ARG A 106 -35.86 2.94 -7.59
N GLU A 107 -34.91 2.15 -7.18
CA GLU A 107 -34.98 0.69 -7.25
C GLU A 107 -36.18 0.14 -6.48
N GLU A 108 -36.44 0.63 -5.26
CA GLU A 108 -37.58 0.26 -4.45
C GLU A 108 -38.90 0.57 -5.18
N ILE A 109 -39.05 1.76 -5.78
CA ILE A 109 -40.23 2.18 -6.53
C ILE A 109 -40.48 1.25 -7.71
N PHE A 110 -39.46 0.96 -8.53
CA PHE A 110 -39.60 0.07 -9.68
C PHE A 110 -39.86 -1.37 -9.26
N SER A 111 -39.23 -1.85 -8.17
CA SER A 111 -39.49 -3.17 -7.62
C SER A 111 -40.91 -3.31 -7.09
N ALA A 112 -41.46 -2.28 -6.45
CA ALA A 112 -42.85 -2.25 -6.01
C ALA A 112 -43.81 -2.22 -7.20
N ALA A 113 -43.51 -1.43 -8.23
CA ALA A 113 -44.30 -1.39 -9.46
C ALA A 113 -44.33 -2.75 -10.18
N ALA A 114 -43.19 -3.44 -10.29
CA ALA A 114 -43.11 -4.80 -10.85
C ALA A 114 -43.99 -5.79 -10.08
N ARG A 115 -43.90 -5.79 -8.75
CA ARG A 115 -44.73 -6.65 -7.88
C ARG A 115 -46.22 -6.36 -8.02
N SER A 116 -46.60 -5.09 -8.13
CA SER A 116 -48.02 -4.71 -8.29
C SER A 116 -48.60 -5.13 -9.65
N GLN A 117 -47.77 -5.19 -10.68
CA GLN A 117 -48.20 -5.67 -11.99
C GLN A 117 -48.28 -7.19 -12.07
N SER A 118 -47.34 -7.92 -11.51
CA SER A 118 -47.34 -9.39 -11.53
C SER A 118 -48.48 -10.05 -10.76
N GLY A 119 -49.04 -9.36 -9.77
CA GLY A 119 -50.17 -9.85 -8.96
C GLY A 119 -51.58 -9.69 -9.61
N LYS A 120 -51.70 -9.05 -10.77
CA LYS A 120 -52.98 -8.78 -11.43
C LYS A 120 -53.20 -9.76 -12.58
N ALA A 121 -54.24 -10.59 -12.49
CA ALA A 121 -54.63 -11.44 -13.62
C ALA A 121 -55.11 -10.56 -14.79
N PRO A 122 -54.58 -10.76 -16.01
CA PRO A 122 -54.93 -9.96 -17.16
C PRO A 122 -56.38 -10.23 -17.57
N ARG A 123 -57.23 -9.21 -17.50
CA ARG A 123 -58.62 -9.30 -17.91
C ARG A 123 -58.88 -8.40 -19.10
N LYS A 124 -59.56 -8.95 -20.13
CA LYS A 124 -59.98 -8.18 -21.30
C LYS A 124 -61.15 -7.28 -20.95
N THR A 125 -61.04 -5.98 -21.18
CA THR A 125 -62.10 -4.98 -20.97
C THR A 125 -62.21 -4.09 -22.21
N LYS A 126 -63.29 -3.30 -22.33
CA LYS A 126 -63.44 -2.31 -23.42
C LYS A 126 -62.29 -1.28 -23.43
N ALA A 127 -61.78 -0.92 -22.25
CA ALA A 127 -60.66 0.03 -22.12
C ALA A 127 -59.30 -0.62 -22.31
N ASN A 128 -59.16 -1.94 -22.16
CA ASN A 128 -57.92 -2.70 -22.40
C ASN A 128 -58.22 -3.94 -23.23
N PRO A 129 -58.25 -3.81 -24.57
CA PRO A 129 -58.54 -4.91 -25.52
C PRO A 129 -57.43 -5.97 -25.59
N ASP A 130 -56.19 -5.60 -25.30
CA ASP A 130 -55.02 -6.49 -25.19
C ASP A 130 -54.33 -6.40 -23.84
N PRO A 131 -54.85 -7.09 -22.82
CA PRO A 131 -54.32 -7.02 -21.46
C PRO A 131 -52.94 -7.73 -21.31
N VAL A 132 -52.64 -8.71 -22.15
CA VAL A 132 -51.36 -9.44 -22.14
C VAL A 132 -50.27 -8.56 -22.71
N GLY A 133 -50.51 -7.93 -23.86
CA GLY A 133 -49.54 -6.99 -24.47
C GLY A 133 -49.27 -5.79 -23.57
N THR A 134 -50.29 -5.23 -22.91
CA THR A 134 -50.12 -4.12 -21.95
C THR A 134 -49.26 -4.56 -20.75
N LEU A 135 -49.47 -5.78 -20.23
CA LEU A 135 -48.67 -6.32 -19.14
C LEU A 135 -47.23 -6.54 -19.54
N GLN A 136 -46.97 -7.08 -20.74
CA GLN A 136 -45.60 -7.26 -21.28
C GLN A 136 -44.88 -5.94 -21.43
N GLN A 137 -45.49 -4.94 -22.08
CA GLN A 137 -44.89 -3.61 -22.23
C GLN A 137 -44.58 -2.95 -20.88
N GLY A 138 -45.49 -3.04 -19.91
CA GLY A 138 -45.28 -2.52 -18.57
C GLY A 138 -44.12 -3.22 -17.84
N THR A 139 -44.00 -4.54 -18.00
CA THR A 139 -42.91 -5.33 -17.41
C THR A 139 -41.58 -5.00 -18.05
N GLU A 140 -41.52 -4.94 -19.39
CA GLU A 140 -40.29 -4.56 -20.13
C GLU A 140 -39.83 -3.15 -19.76
N PHE A 141 -40.74 -2.19 -19.65
CA PHE A 141 -40.41 -0.84 -19.20
C PHE A 141 -39.76 -0.85 -17.81
N VAL A 142 -40.35 -1.56 -16.85
CA VAL A 142 -39.80 -1.64 -15.47
C VAL A 142 -38.44 -2.31 -15.47
N LEU A 143 -38.26 -3.41 -16.20
CA LEU A 143 -36.97 -4.10 -16.30
C LEU A 143 -35.89 -3.21 -16.91
N ASN A 144 -36.18 -2.48 -17.98
CA ASN A 144 -35.28 -1.52 -18.60
C ASN A 144 -34.88 -0.39 -17.64
N GLN A 145 -35.83 0.12 -16.84
CA GLN A 145 -35.56 1.14 -15.82
C GLN A 145 -34.71 0.59 -14.68
N MET A 146 -34.99 -0.63 -14.21
CA MET A 146 -34.17 -1.30 -13.20
C MET A 146 -32.73 -1.52 -13.67
N GLU A 147 -32.54 -1.96 -14.92
CA GLU A 147 -31.21 -2.10 -15.50
C GLU A 147 -30.46 -0.77 -15.56
N ALA A 148 -31.13 0.32 -15.94
CA ALA A 148 -30.54 1.65 -15.94
C ALA A 148 -30.13 2.11 -14.53
N VAL A 149 -30.96 1.79 -13.51
CA VAL A 149 -30.65 2.05 -12.10
C VAL A 149 -29.42 1.24 -11.67
N TYR A 150 -29.35 -0.05 -11.98
CA TYR A 150 -28.19 -0.89 -11.61
C TYR A 150 -26.89 -0.45 -12.29
N ARG A 151 -26.96 -0.07 -13.57
CA ARG A 151 -25.80 0.53 -14.25
C ARG A 151 -25.33 1.81 -13.57
N SER A 152 -26.27 2.67 -13.17
CA SER A 152 -25.96 3.93 -12.48
C SER A 152 -25.41 3.70 -11.08
N LYS A 153 -25.96 2.72 -10.32
CA LYS A 153 -25.43 2.32 -8.99
C LYS A 153 -23.98 1.85 -9.10
N ARG A 154 -23.68 0.94 -10.05
CA ARG A 154 -22.28 0.47 -10.24
C ARG A 154 -21.31 1.62 -10.56
N LYS A 155 -21.68 2.55 -11.46
CA LYS A 155 -20.87 3.72 -11.77
C LYS A 155 -20.65 4.60 -10.53
N CYS A 156 -21.68 4.83 -9.74
CA CYS A 156 -21.60 5.63 -8.53
C CYS A 156 -20.73 4.95 -7.46
N GLN A 157 -20.85 3.64 -7.30
CA GLN A 157 -20.04 2.86 -6.38
C GLN A 157 -18.55 2.89 -6.73
N HIS A 158 -18.20 2.67 -8.00
CA HIS A 158 -16.80 2.81 -8.44
C HIS A 158 -16.24 4.21 -8.22
N ALA A 159 -17.07 5.26 -8.43
CA ALA A 159 -16.66 6.62 -8.14
C ALA A 159 -16.45 6.85 -6.64
N LEU A 160 -17.30 6.27 -5.78
CA LEU A 160 -17.17 6.33 -4.32
C LEU A 160 -15.86 5.65 -3.86
N GLU A 161 -15.59 4.44 -4.34
CA GLU A 161 -14.35 3.71 -4.06
C GLU A 161 -13.09 4.47 -4.50
N ALA A 162 -13.17 5.22 -5.62
CA ALA A 162 -12.08 6.07 -6.06
C ALA A 162 -11.85 7.24 -5.09
N VAL A 163 -12.90 7.95 -4.70
CA VAL A 163 -12.82 9.05 -3.75
C VAL A 163 -12.34 8.58 -2.37
N GLU A 164 -12.75 7.40 -1.91
CA GLU A 164 -12.28 6.82 -0.65
C GLU A 164 -10.78 6.48 -0.70
N ARG A 165 -10.29 5.96 -1.83
CA ARG A 165 -8.84 5.76 -2.04
C ARG A 165 -8.07 7.08 -2.03
N ASP A 166 -8.61 8.11 -2.68
CA ASP A 166 -7.99 9.44 -2.72
C ASP A 166 -7.99 10.09 -1.33
N LEU A 167 -9.08 9.95 -0.55
CA LEU A 167 -9.15 10.38 0.84
C LEU A 167 -8.13 9.67 1.72
N ALA A 168 -8.00 8.34 1.56
CA ALA A 168 -7.01 7.56 2.29
C ALA A 168 -5.57 7.95 1.89
N ALA A 169 -5.32 8.26 0.62
CA ALA A 169 -4.02 8.74 0.14
C ALA A 169 -3.71 10.15 0.68
N ALA A 170 -4.67 11.07 0.58
CA ALA A 170 -4.54 12.43 1.11
C ALA A 170 -4.43 12.48 2.64
N GLY A 171 -5.02 11.50 3.35
CA GLY A 171 -4.92 11.34 4.80
C GLY A 171 -3.56 10.83 5.29
N LYS A 172 -2.79 10.15 4.43
CA LYS A 172 -1.48 9.61 4.79
C LYS A 172 -0.43 10.71 4.88
N GLY A 173 0.31 10.74 6.00
CA GLY A 173 1.46 11.63 6.19
C GLY A 173 1.27 12.63 7.32
N VAL A 174 2.35 12.84 8.05
CA VAL A 174 2.42 13.74 9.23
C VAL A 174 2.83 15.14 8.81
N ALA A 175 3.54 15.27 7.69
CA ALA A 175 4.09 16.53 7.22
C ALA A 175 4.25 16.54 5.69
N SER A 176 4.37 17.72 5.11
CA SER A 176 4.82 17.94 3.74
C SER A 176 6.18 18.63 3.76
N ALA A 177 7.13 18.15 2.96
CA ALA A 177 8.39 18.86 2.72
C ALA A 177 8.24 19.73 1.46
N ARG A 178 8.37 21.05 1.63
CA ARG A 178 8.44 22.02 0.53
C ARG A 178 9.90 22.31 0.24
N ILE A 179 10.31 22.10 -0.99
CA ILE A 179 11.71 22.12 -1.40
C ILE A 179 11.87 23.08 -2.57
N TRP A 180 12.75 24.07 -2.43
CA TRP A 180 13.15 24.98 -3.50
C TRP A 180 14.59 24.69 -3.90
N ILE A 181 14.81 24.50 -5.20
CA ILE A 181 16.13 24.21 -5.78
C ILE A 181 16.40 25.07 -7.00
N SER A 182 17.68 25.28 -7.33
CA SER A 182 18.08 25.98 -8.57
C SER A 182 18.16 25.03 -9.78
N GLY A 183 17.99 23.70 -9.59
CA GLY A 183 18.05 22.69 -10.64
C GLY A 183 16.70 22.07 -10.94
N ALA A 184 16.71 21.09 -11.86
CA ALA A 184 15.49 20.34 -12.23
C ALA A 184 15.31 19.05 -11.42
N LYS A 185 16.38 18.46 -10.89
CA LYS A 185 16.36 17.18 -10.18
C LYS A 185 16.73 17.34 -8.72
N VAL A 186 16.03 16.60 -7.87
CA VAL A 186 16.30 16.53 -6.44
C VAL A 186 16.32 15.08 -5.98
N ARG A 187 17.31 14.73 -5.17
CA ARG A 187 17.37 13.46 -4.46
C ARG A 187 17.01 13.72 -3.01
N VAL A 188 15.97 13.04 -2.57
CA VAL A 188 15.47 13.12 -1.19
C VAL A 188 15.70 11.80 -0.52
N SER A 189 16.23 11.82 0.71
CA SER A 189 16.30 10.64 1.58
C SER A 189 15.77 10.97 2.96
N TYR A 190 15.09 10.00 3.57
CA TYR A 190 14.57 10.11 4.94
C TYR A 190 14.44 8.72 5.57
N ALA A 191 14.40 8.69 6.91
CA ALA A 191 14.20 7.47 7.68
C ALA A 191 12.74 7.31 8.10
N MET A 192 12.31 6.05 8.21
CA MET A 192 11.02 5.61 8.75
C MET A 192 11.29 4.67 9.93
N GLN A 193 10.77 5.00 11.13
CA GLN A 193 11.06 4.24 12.35
C GLN A 193 10.17 3.00 12.51
N ALA A 194 8.93 3.04 12.05
CA ALA A 194 7.98 1.94 12.20
C ALA A 194 8.17 0.80 11.20
N GLU A 195 8.82 1.06 10.07
CA GLU A 195 9.00 0.11 8.99
C GLU A 195 10.39 -0.52 9.04
N ARG A 196 10.46 -1.75 9.51
CA ARG A 196 11.69 -2.53 9.62
C ARG A 196 11.47 -3.94 9.11
N TRP A 197 12.52 -4.64 8.75
CA TRP A 197 12.43 -6.06 8.52
C TRP A 197 12.47 -6.83 9.84
N THR A 198 11.82 -7.99 9.86
CA THR A 198 11.80 -8.87 11.05
C THR A 198 12.59 -10.13 10.75
N PRO A 199 13.57 -10.49 11.59
CA PRO A 199 14.33 -11.73 11.46
C PRO A 199 13.44 -12.96 11.64
N SER A 200 13.61 -13.93 10.75
CA SER A 200 13.00 -15.25 10.84
C SER A 200 14.02 -16.30 10.43
N TYR A 201 13.99 -17.43 11.07
CA TYR A 201 15.00 -18.47 10.87
C TYR A 201 14.35 -19.80 10.51
N ASP A 202 15.03 -20.57 9.64
CA ASP A 202 14.78 -21.99 9.47
C ASP A 202 15.99 -22.77 10.02
N LEU A 203 15.72 -23.68 10.94
CA LEU A 203 16.67 -24.64 11.47
C LEU A 203 16.37 -26.01 10.86
N ARG A 204 17.23 -26.47 9.98
CA ARG A 204 17.04 -27.72 9.23
C ARG A 204 18.10 -28.73 9.60
N PHE A 205 17.70 -29.89 10.11
CA PHE A 205 18.56 -30.96 10.54
C PHE A 205 18.36 -32.20 9.68
N SER A 206 19.47 -32.78 9.21
CA SER A 206 19.49 -34.01 8.38
C SER A 206 19.42 -35.33 9.19
N GLY A 207 19.68 -35.21 10.49
CA GLY A 207 19.62 -36.37 11.41
C GLY A 207 20.92 -37.17 11.56
N ASP A 208 22.00 -36.69 10.92
CA ASP A 208 23.38 -37.22 11.02
C ASP A 208 24.29 -36.32 11.89
N GLY A 209 23.70 -35.35 12.60
CA GLY A 209 24.42 -34.37 13.37
C GLY A 209 24.76 -33.10 12.57
N ALA A 210 24.49 -33.10 11.28
CA ALA A 210 24.62 -31.90 10.44
C ALA A 210 23.29 -31.14 10.34
N GLY A 211 23.38 -29.84 10.20
CA GLY A 211 22.22 -28.97 10.01
C GLY A 211 22.57 -27.65 9.30
N GLU A 212 21.57 -26.88 9.02
CA GLU A 212 21.67 -25.57 8.39
C GLU A 212 20.75 -24.58 9.09
N LEU A 213 21.26 -23.39 9.41
CA LEU A 213 20.49 -22.24 9.84
C LEU A 213 20.35 -21.29 8.66
N LEU A 214 19.10 -21.01 8.26
CA LEU A 214 18.79 -20.01 7.23
C LEU A 214 18.23 -18.78 7.92
N LEU A 215 18.84 -17.63 7.64
CA LEU A 215 18.29 -16.33 8.06
C LEU A 215 17.44 -15.75 6.95
N HIS A 216 16.18 -15.49 7.26
CA HIS A 216 15.23 -14.83 6.38
C HIS A 216 14.86 -13.45 6.91
N ALA A 217 14.58 -12.53 5.99
CA ALA A 217 13.97 -11.24 6.33
C ALA A 217 12.48 -11.26 5.99
N LYS A 218 11.62 -11.09 6.99
CA LYS A 218 10.19 -10.85 6.76
C LYS A 218 9.99 -9.36 6.55
N LEU A 219 9.65 -8.96 5.32
CA LEU A 219 9.48 -7.56 4.92
C LEU A 219 8.04 -7.08 5.12
N PRO A 220 7.82 -5.78 5.37
CA PRO A 220 6.52 -5.14 5.25
C PRO A 220 5.97 -5.24 3.83
N ARG A 221 4.69 -4.87 3.66
CA ARG A 221 4.03 -4.88 2.35
C ARG A 221 4.78 -4.01 1.34
N ARG A 222 5.02 -4.56 0.16
CA ARG A 222 5.75 -3.91 -0.93
C ARG A 222 4.83 -3.16 -1.88
N GLU A 223 5.33 -2.07 -2.44
CA GLU A 223 4.68 -1.28 -3.48
C GLU A 223 5.28 -1.61 -4.85
N LYS A 224 4.47 -1.58 -5.91
CA LYS A 224 4.98 -1.79 -7.28
C LYS A 224 5.88 -0.62 -7.71
N GLY A 225 6.96 -0.93 -8.44
CA GLY A 225 7.87 0.09 -8.98
C GLY A 225 8.89 0.64 -7.98
N VAL A 226 8.98 0.07 -6.77
CA VAL A 226 9.97 0.42 -5.76
C VAL A 226 11.05 -0.64 -5.70
N GLN A 227 12.32 -0.23 -5.67
CA GLN A 227 13.45 -1.11 -5.41
C GLN A 227 13.60 -1.31 -3.90
N TYR A 228 13.64 -2.57 -3.46
CA TYR A 228 13.81 -2.91 -2.05
C TYR A 228 15.18 -3.50 -1.78
N LEU A 229 15.80 -3.03 -0.71
CA LEU A 229 17.07 -3.52 -0.20
C LEU A 229 16.90 -3.91 1.27
N VAL A 230 17.71 -4.85 1.73
CA VAL A 230 17.77 -5.26 3.14
C VAL A 230 19.21 -5.14 3.62
N SER A 231 19.40 -4.53 4.77
CA SER A 231 20.68 -4.50 5.46
C SER A 231 20.54 -5.15 6.83
N ARG A 232 21.56 -5.90 7.24
CA ARG A 232 21.66 -6.51 8.59
C ARG A 232 22.09 -5.52 9.67
N GLY A 233 22.46 -4.30 9.29
CA GLY A 233 22.79 -3.22 10.20
C GLY A 233 21.61 -2.42 10.69
N THR A 234 21.92 -1.28 11.28
CA THR A 234 20.98 -0.24 11.71
C THR A 234 21.00 0.96 10.77
N ILE A 235 20.08 1.88 10.89
CA ILE A 235 20.08 3.14 10.12
C ILE A 235 21.37 3.95 10.40
N GLY A 236 21.88 3.90 11.64
CA GLY A 236 23.10 4.59 12.06
C GLY A 236 24.36 3.92 11.54
N GLU A 237 24.37 2.58 11.48
CA GLU A 237 25.46 1.73 10.99
C GLU A 237 24.94 0.80 9.91
N PRO A 238 24.78 1.29 8.67
CA PRO A 238 23.98 0.62 7.66
C PRO A 238 24.53 -0.69 7.12
N GLY A 239 25.79 -1.02 7.32
CA GLY A 239 26.37 -2.23 6.75
C GLY A 239 26.13 -2.38 5.23
N ASN A 240 26.34 -3.57 4.70
CA ASN A 240 26.01 -3.88 3.31
C ASN A 240 24.52 -4.08 3.13
N ALA A 241 23.95 -3.48 2.07
CA ALA A 241 22.55 -3.64 1.70
C ALA A 241 22.41 -4.47 0.42
N GLU A 242 21.59 -5.50 0.45
CA GLU A 242 21.35 -6.41 -0.66
C GLU A 242 19.98 -6.17 -1.29
N ALA A 243 19.93 -6.13 -2.63
CA ALA A 243 18.66 -5.97 -3.34
C ALA A 243 17.83 -7.27 -3.27
N VAL A 244 16.56 -7.14 -2.91
CA VAL A 244 15.66 -8.28 -2.71
C VAL A 244 14.43 -8.20 -3.60
N ARG A 245 13.96 -9.36 -4.07
CA ARG A 245 12.80 -9.48 -4.98
C ARG A 245 11.59 -10.17 -4.35
N SER A 246 11.76 -10.75 -3.18
CA SER A 246 10.75 -11.50 -2.43
C SER A 246 10.39 -10.75 -1.14
N ASP A 247 9.21 -10.98 -0.59
CA ASP A 247 8.80 -10.47 0.71
C ASP A 247 9.41 -11.27 1.87
N PHE A 248 10.00 -12.43 1.54
CA PHE A 248 10.67 -13.32 2.48
C PHE A 248 12.00 -13.85 1.87
N PRO A 249 13.00 -12.97 1.64
CA PRO A 249 14.28 -13.38 1.08
C PRO A 249 15.14 -14.10 2.14
N THR A 250 15.94 -15.09 1.69
CA THR A 250 17.02 -15.66 2.48
C THR A 250 18.25 -14.73 2.40
N LEU A 251 18.70 -14.22 3.53
CA LEU A 251 19.83 -13.30 3.62
C LEU A 251 21.17 -14.03 3.86
N ALA A 252 21.14 -15.14 4.59
CA ALA A 252 22.34 -15.90 4.90
C ALA A 252 22.03 -17.36 5.19
N ARG A 253 23.06 -18.20 5.05
CA ARG A 253 23.04 -19.63 5.37
C ARG A 253 24.26 -19.97 6.19
N TYR A 254 24.05 -20.68 7.29
CA TYR A 254 25.11 -21.05 8.22
C TYR A 254 25.05 -22.57 8.45
N PRO A 255 26.17 -23.29 8.26
CA PRO A 255 26.24 -24.69 8.64
C PRO A 255 26.15 -24.83 10.15
N LEU A 256 25.43 -25.83 10.62
CA LEU A 256 25.27 -26.17 12.03
C LEU A 256 25.81 -27.56 12.32
N THR A 257 26.44 -27.69 13.49
CA THR A 257 26.74 -29.01 14.08
C THR A 257 25.95 -29.15 15.37
N VAL A 258 25.16 -30.22 15.47
CA VAL A 258 24.29 -30.47 16.61
C VAL A 258 24.97 -31.48 17.52
N SER A 259 25.23 -31.10 18.76
CA SER A 259 25.78 -32.01 19.76
C SER A 259 24.64 -32.89 20.35
N GLY A 260 24.86 -34.22 20.38
CA GLY A 260 23.91 -35.16 20.97
C GLY A 260 22.78 -35.66 20.04
N ALA A 261 22.85 -35.36 18.74
CA ALA A 261 21.89 -35.87 17.76
C ALA A 261 22.09 -37.37 17.52
N GLY A 262 21.21 -38.17 18.10
CA GLY A 262 21.07 -39.60 17.79
C GLY A 262 20.16 -39.81 16.57
N ARG A 263 19.90 -41.11 16.23
CA ARG A 263 18.97 -41.51 15.15
C ARG A 263 17.50 -41.12 15.44
N GLU A 264 17.17 -40.88 16.72
CA GLU A 264 15.83 -40.47 17.17
C GLU A 264 15.73 -38.93 17.22
N GLN A 265 14.52 -38.42 17.05
CA GLN A 265 14.21 -37.01 17.12
C GLN A 265 14.51 -36.50 18.54
N PRO A 266 15.49 -35.61 18.72
CA PRO A 266 15.81 -35.10 20.03
C PRO A 266 14.70 -34.16 20.53
N SER A 267 14.37 -34.28 21.83
CA SER A 267 13.44 -33.32 22.48
C SER A 267 14.09 -31.95 22.74
N ARG A 268 15.42 -31.88 22.64
CA ARG A 268 16.21 -30.66 22.83
C ARG A 268 17.32 -30.61 21.78
N PHE A 269 17.47 -29.45 21.18
CA PHE A 269 18.55 -29.15 20.22
C PHE A 269 19.48 -28.13 20.86
N LEU A 270 20.75 -28.51 21.02
CA LEU A 270 21.82 -27.60 21.43
C LEU A 270 22.74 -27.40 20.26
N PHE A 271 22.94 -26.16 19.85
CA PHE A 271 23.95 -25.84 18.85
C PHE A 271 24.80 -24.63 19.28
N ALA A 272 26.04 -24.65 18.87
CA ALA A 272 26.94 -23.53 19.09
C ALA A 272 26.58 -22.33 18.23
N ALA A 273 26.81 -21.12 18.74
CA ALA A 273 26.62 -19.90 17.99
C ALA A 273 27.42 -19.95 16.69
N VAL A 274 26.74 -19.68 15.59
CA VAL A 274 27.34 -19.74 14.24
C VAL A 274 28.03 -18.43 13.90
N GLU A 275 27.48 -17.32 14.35
CA GLU A 275 28.00 -15.96 14.17
C GLU A 275 27.58 -15.12 15.38
N ALA A 276 28.50 -14.31 15.90
CA ALA A 276 28.17 -13.36 16.97
C ALA A 276 27.32 -12.22 16.38
N GLY A 277 26.23 -11.87 17.05
CA GLY A 277 25.40 -10.71 16.68
C GLY A 277 24.27 -10.99 15.69
N LEU A 278 23.84 -12.26 15.52
CA LEU A 278 22.61 -12.55 14.81
C LEU A 278 21.43 -11.91 15.56
N PRO A 279 20.48 -11.24 14.85
CA PRO A 279 19.35 -10.63 15.51
C PRO A 279 18.39 -11.67 16.10
N ALA A 280 17.76 -11.36 17.22
CA ALA A 280 16.74 -12.22 17.80
C ALA A 280 15.51 -12.30 16.89
N GLY A 281 14.87 -13.47 16.81
CA GLY A 281 13.72 -13.71 15.94
C GLY A 281 12.98 -15.00 16.28
N GLU A 282 12.11 -15.43 15.39
CA GLU A 282 11.40 -16.71 15.45
C GLU A 282 12.10 -17.73 14.55
N ALA A 283 12.27 -18.96 15.05
CA ALA A 283 12.88 -20.04 14.29
C ALA A 283 11.89 -21.18 14.05
N ALA A 284 11.72 -21.57 12.80
CA ALA A 284 11.02 -22.79 12.40
C ALA A 284 12.01 -23.97 12.42
N LEU A 285 11.62 -25.09 13.03
CA LEU A 285 12.46 -26.28 13.18
C LEU A 285 12.01 -27.36 12.21
N TYR A 286 12.98 -27.95 11.54
CA TYR A 286 12.78 -29.06 10.60
C TYR A 286 13.75 -30.21 10.92
N TRP A 287 13.22 -31.43 11.01
CA TRP A 287 13.97 -32.66 11.22
C TRP A 287 13.73 -33.62 10.06
N LYS A 288 14.78 -34.00 9.34
CA LYS A 288 14.68 -34.89 8.17
C LYS A 288 13.58 -34.49 7.17
N GLY A 289 13.38 -33.16 7.01
CA GLY A 289 12.37 -32.59 6.12
C GLY A 289 10.97 -32.42 6.75
N GLU A 290 10.74 -32.91 7.97
CA GLU A 290 9.49 -32.74 8.70
C GLU A 290 9.52 -31.43 9.53
N TYR A 291 8.44 -30.66 9.48
CA TYR A 291 8.26 -29.47 10.30
C TYR A 291 7.84 -29.83 11.71
N LEU A 292 8.58 -29.38 12.72
CA LEU A 292 8.35 -29.71 14.12
C LEU A 292 7.66 -28.60 14.92
N GLY A 293 7.67 -27.37 14.44
CA GLY A 293 7.12 -26.23 15.14
C GLY A 293 8.02 -25.00 15.08
N THR A 294 7.66 -23.96 15.83
CA THR A 294 8.42 -22.72 15.98
C THR A 294 8.89 -22.53 17.42
N ALA A 295 10.05 -21.87 17.57
CA ALA A 295 10.58 -21.49 18.87
C ALA A 295 11.31 -20.14 18.76
N PRO A 296 11.40 -19.36 19.87
CA PRO A 296 12.16 -18.12 19.88
C PRO A 296 13.65 -18.41 19.73
N PHE A 297 14.33 -17.60 18.90
CA PHE A 297 15.78 -17.62 18.70
C PHE A 297 16.39 -16.34 19.29
N SER A 298 17.29 -16.47 20.24
CA SER A 298 17.89 -15.33 20.96
C SER A 298 18.99 -14.61 20.18
N GLY A 299 19.45 -15.17 19.04
CA GLY A 299 20.40 -14.52 18.15
C GLY A 299 21.86 -14.66 18.49
N GLY A 300 22.25 -15.12 19.66
CA GLY A 300 23.65 -15.25 20.06
C GLY A 300 23.89 -16.27 21.15
N GLY A 301 25.04 -16.94 21.10
CA GLY A 301 25.41 -17.94 22.08
C GLY A 301 24.87 -19.35 21.76
N ALA A 302 25.09 -20.31 22.66
CA ALA A 302 24.48 -21.61 22.58
C ALA A 302 22.96 -21.47 22.78
N THR A 303 22.18 -21.86 21.81
CA THR A 303 20.71 -21.79 21.90
C THR A 303 20.14 -23.18 22.10
N GLU A 304 19.36 -23.33 23.14
CA GLU A 304 18.60 -24.55 23.43
C GLU A 304 17.17 -24.38 22.89
N PHE A 305 16.77 -25.29 22.03
CA PHE A 305 15.37 -25.40 21.60
C PHE A 305 14.75 -26.61 22.30
N SER A 306 13.68 -26.39 23.07
CA SER A 306 12.82 -27.44 23.56
C SER A 306 11.54 -27.48 22.74
N LEU A 307 11.23 -28.63 22.15
CA LEU A 307 9.92 -28.87 21.56
C LEU A 307 8.92 -29.01 22.70
N GLY A 308 7.99 -28.09 22.82
CA GLY A 308 6.83 -28.27 23.67
C GLY A 308 6.04 -29.49 23.20
N ARG A 309 5.74 -30.40 24.09
CA ARG A 309 4.83 -31.53 23.86
C ARG A 309 3.39 -31.05 23.80
#